data_cb7d46382fbda1f2f72988abe5f44076
#
_entry.id   cb7d46382fbda1f2f72988abe5f44076
#
_cell.length_a   1.000
_cell.length_b   1.000
_cell.length_c   1.000
_cell.angle_alpha   90.00
_cell.angle_beta   90.00
_cell.angle_gamma   90.00
#
_symmetry.space_group_name_H-M   'P 1'
#
loop_
_entity.id
_entity.type
_entity.pdbx_description
1 polymer ?
#
loop_
_entity_poly.entity_id
_entity_poly.type
_entity_poly.pdbx_seq_one_letter_code
_entity_poly.pdbx_strand_id
1 'polypeptide(L)' 'MKTPVQEELIRNIMTINGGHSGFWDALAWHGNETVFYEAKLRKHDRLNKNQYKWVRSALEAGLSIDQFVLFDWQYAV' A
#
# COMPACT_ATOMS: atom_id res chain seq x y z
N MET A 1 7.88 -14.43 -5.95
CA MET A 1 9.23 -13.85 -5.80
C MET A 1 9.28 -12.46 -6.43
N LYS A 2 9.83 -11.49 -5.73
CA LYS A 2 9.95 -10.13 -6.26
C LYS A 2 11.12 -10.05 -7.24
N THR A 3 10.92 -9.29 -8.32
CA THR A 3 12.02 -8.99 -9.23
C THR A 3 12.91 -7.89 -8.61
N PRO A 4 14.14 -7.71 -9.10
CA PRO A 4 14.99 -6.60 -8.64
C PRO A 4 14.33 -5.23 -8.83
N VAL A 5 13.56 -5.04 -9.88
CA VAL A 5 12.83 -3.78 -10.13
C VAL A 5 11.77 -3.55 -9.05
N GLN A 6 11.07 -4.61 -8.68
CA GLN A 6 10.02 -4.52 -7.65
C GLN A 6 10.64 -4.23 -6.28
N GLU A 7 11.77 -4.86 -5.97
CA GLU A 7 12.48 -4.58 -4.72
C GLU A 7 12.98 -3.14 -4.67
N GLU A 8 13.48 -2.63 -5.77
CA GLU A 8 13.95 -1.26 -5.86
C GLU A 8 12.80 -0.27 -5.66
N LEU A 9 11.63 -0.56 -6.23
CA LEU A 9 10.46 0.29 -6.06
C LEU A 9 10.08 0.39 -4.57
N ILE A 10 9.99 -0.73 -3.88
CA ILE A 10 9.66 -0.73 -2.46
C ILE A 10 10.73 0.02 -1.66
N ARG A 11 11.99 -0.18 -1.99
CA ARG A 11 13.09 0.52 -1.33
C ARG A 11 13.00 2.03 -1.54
N ASN A 12 12.62 2.46 -2.75
CA ASN A 12 12.43 3.88 -3.04
C ASN A 12 11.30 4.48 -2.21
N ILE A 13 10.17 3.75 -2.10
CA ILE A 13 9.06 4.19 -1.27
C ILE A 13 9.52 4.31 0.18
N MET A 14 10.23 3.31 0.68
CA MET A 14 10.73 3.32 2.05
C MET A 14 11.68 4.49 2.31
N THR A 15 12.51 4.82 1.34
CA THR A 15 13.43 5.95 1.45
C THR A 15 12.66 7.26 1.58
N ILE A 16 11.65 7.47 0.74
CA ILE A 16 10.81 8.67 0.78
C ILE A 16 10.00 8.71 2.08
N ASN A 17 9.49 7.56 2.51
CA ASN A 17 8.63 7.44 3.69
C ASN A 17 9.42 7.53 5.00
N GLY A 18 10.71 7.29 4.97
CA GLY A 18 11.53 7.23 6.17
C GLY A 18 11.49 5.87 6.85
N GLY A 19 11.12 4.82 6.13
CA GLY A 19 10.99 3.46 6.63
C GLY A 19 9.73 2.80 6.09
N HIS A 20 9.31 1.70 6.70
CA HIS A 20 8.14 0.97 6.23
C HIS A 20 6.90 1.19 7.12
N SER A 21 6.91 2.19 7.97
CA SER A 21 5.75 2.53 8.80
C SER A 21 4.56 2.87 7.91
N GLY A 22 3.41 2.31 8.24
CA GLY A 22 2.19 2.51 7.46
C GLY A 22 2.07 1.60 6.25
N PHE A 23 2.93 0.60 6.13
CA PHE A 23 2.82 -0.39 5.07
C PHE A 23 1.43 -1.04 5.13
N TRP A 24 0.86 -1.27 3.96
CA TRP A 24 -0.48 -1.85 3.86
C TRP A 24 -0.45 -3.36 4.11
N ASP A 25 -1.63 -3.94 4.44
CA ASP A 25 -1.75 -5.34 4.86
C ASP A 25 -1.19 -6.33 3.85
N ALA A 26 -1.39 -6.08 2.57
CA ALA A 26 -0.95 -7.00 1.54
C ALA A 26 -0.42 -6.27 0.33
N LEU A 27 0.48 -6.92 -0.36
CA LEU A 27 1.10 -6.43 -1.57
C LEU A 27 1.01 -7.53 -2.61
N ALA A 28 0.45 -7.22 -3.76
CA ALA A 28 0.35 -8.16 -4.88
C ALA A 28 1.09 -7.63 -6.09
N TRP A 29 1.59 -8.56 -6.89
CA TRP A 29 2.30 -8.26 -8.12
C TRP A 29 1.52 -8.84 -9.28
N HIS A 30 1.11 -7.98 -10.20
CA HIS A 30 0.40 -8.38 -11.41
C HIS A 30 1.27 -8.01 -12.61
N GLY A 31 2.09 -8.95 -13.05
CA GLY A 31 3.09 -8.66 -14.06
C GLY A 31 4.12 -7.67 -13.51
N ASN A 32 4.21 -6.50 -14.09
CA ASN A 32 5.10 -5.43 -13.62
C ASN A 32 4.40 -4.45 -12.68
N GLU A 33 3.14 -4.68 -12.39
CA GLU A 33 2.35 -3.76 -11.60
C GLU A 33 2.28 -4.18 -10.15
N THR A 34 2.43 -3.21 -9.25
CA THR A 34 2.35 -3.41 -7.82
C THR A 34 1.00 -2.90 -7.33
N VAL A 35 0.30 -3.67 -6.54
CA VAL A 35 -0.97 -3.25 -5.96
C VAL A 35 -0.95 -3.50 -4.46
N PHE A 36 -1.27 -2.47 -3.69
CA PHE A 36 -1.37 -2.54 -2.23
C PHE A 36 -2.82 -2.73 -1.82
N TYR A 37 -3.04 -3.61 -0.86
CA TYR A 37 -4.37 -3.94 -0.36
C TYR A 37 -4.42 -3.72 1.14
N GLU A 38 -5.52 -3.13 1.59
CA GLU A 38 -5.78 -2.93 3.01
C GLU A 38 -7.23 -3.30 3.30
N ALA A 39 -7.45 -4.11 4.34
CA ALA A 39 -8.81 -4.50 4.75
C ALA A 39 -9.21 -3.70 5.98
N LYS A 40 -10.34 -3.04 5.93
CA LYS A 40 -10.86 -2.25 7.03
C LYS A 40 -12.30 -2.68 7.36
N LEU A 41 -12.60 -2.75 8.65
CA LEU A 41 -13.95 -3.05 9.09
C LEU A 41 -14.81 -1.82 8.87
N ARG A 42 -15.89 -2.01 8.10
CA ARG A 42 -16.79 -0.91 7.75
C ARG A 42 -17.28 -0.18 8.99
N LYS A 43 -17.30 1.14 8.93
CA LYS A 43 -17.78 2.05 9.98
C LYS A 43 -16.87 2.21 11.18
N HIS A 44 -15.93 1.30 11.38
CA HIS A 44 -15.07 1.34 12.56
C HIS A 44 -13.62 1.66 12.25
N ASP A 45 -13.13 1.22 11.11
CA ASP A 45 -11.73 1.36 10.75
C ASP A 45 -11.52 2.38 9.64
N ARG A 46 -10.41 3.09 9.73
CA ARG A 46 -9.98 4.03 8.71
C ARG A 46 -8.49 3.88 8.53
N LEU A 47 -7.98 4.35 7.41
CA LEU A 47 -6.54 4.42 7.24
C LEU A 47 -5.97 5.38 8.28
N ASN A 48 -4.89 4.98 8.93
CA ASN A 48 -4.22 5.85 9.90
C ASN A 48 -3.26 6.80 9.19
N LYS A 49 -2.69 7.74 9.95
CA LYS A 49 -1.78 8.75 9.39
C LYS A 49 -0.59 8.12 8.68
N ASN A 50 -0.05 7.04 9.23
CA ASN A 50 1.11 6.38 8.66
C ASN A 50 0.78 5.70 7.34
N GLN A 51 -0.43 5.15 7.23
CA GLN A 51 -0.88 4.51 5.99
C GLN A 51 -1.09 5.55 4.88
N TYR A 52 -1.63 6.72 5.22
CA TYR A 52 -1.74 7.82 4.25
C TYR A 52 -0.36 8.32 3.83
N LYS A 53 0.56 8.39 4.78
CA LYS A 53 1.92 8.80 4.48
C LYS A 53 2.58 7.80 3.51
N TRP A 54 2.35 6.52 3.70
CA TRP A 54 2.85 5.49 2.79
C TRP A 54 2.32 5.69 1.38
N VAL A 55 1.02 5.98 1.24
CA VAL A 55 0.41 6.26 -0.06
C VAL A 55 1.08 7.46 -0.71
N ARG A 56 1.25 8.55 0.05
CA ARG A 56 1.91 9.74 -0.48
C ARG A 56 3.33 9.43 -0.95
N SER A 57 4.08 8.70 -0.14
CA SER A 57 5.46 8.31 -0.49
C SER A 57 5.50 7.45 -1.75
N ALA A 58 4.54 6.54 -1.90
CA ALA A 58 4.43 5.70 -3.07
C ALA A 58 4.08 6.52 -4.32
N LEU A 59 3.18 7.50 -4.19
CA LEU A 59 2.85 8.37 -5.31
C LEU A 59 4.06 9.19 -5.74
N GLU A 60 4.86 9.65 -4.79
CA GLU A 60 6.10 10.36 -5.10
C GLU A 60 7.12 9.45 -5.79
N ALA A 61 7.09 8.16 -5.47
CA ALA A 61 7.96 7.17 -6.10
C ALA A 61 7.48 6.74 -7.50
N GLY A 62 6.32 7.24 -7.94
CA GLY A 62 5.82 6.99 -9.29
C GLY A 62 4.62 6.08 -9.40
N LEU A 63 4.07 5.59 -8.28
CA LEU A 63 2.84 4.81 -8.33
C LEU A 63 1.64 5.72 -8.57
N SER A 64 0.54 5.14 -9.03
CA SER A 64 -0.71 5.87 -9.17
C SER A 64 -1.70 5.43 -8.10
N ILE A 65 -2.71 6.25 -7.86
CA ILE A 65 -3.66 6.01 -6.77
C ILE A 65 -4.47 4.73 -6.98
N ASP A 66 -4.67 4.30 -8.21
CA ASP A 66 -5.41 3.08 -8.51
C ASP A 66 -4.62 1.81 -8.19
N GLN A 67 -3.36 1.94 -7.77
CA GLN A 67 -2.56 0.82 -7.28
C GLN A 67 -2.77 0.57 -5.79
N PHE A 68 -3.73 1.25 -5.18
CA PHE A 68 -4.10 1.08 -3.78
C PHE A 68 -5.57 0.69 -3.70
N VAL A 69 -5.85 -0.47 -3.12
CA VAL A 69 -7.20 -1.01 -2.99
C VAL A 69 -7.56 -1.15 -1.53
N LEU A 70 -8.62 -0.47 -1.13
CA LEU A 70 -9.14 -0.53 0.22
C LEU A 70 -10.42 -1.36 0.21
N PHE A 71 -10.44 -2.44 0.96
CA PHE A 71 -11.64 -3.25 1.10
C PHE A 71 -12.42 -2.80 2.32
N ASP A 72 -13.70 -2.54 2.14
CA ASP A 72 -14.63 -2.46 3.26
C ASP A 72 -15.21 -3.84 3.49
N TRP A 73 -15.23 -4.29 4.73
CA TRP A 73 -15.90 -5.53 5.07
C TRP A 73 -16.68 -5.36 6.37
N GLN A 74 -17.64 -6.25 6.58
CA GLN A 74 -18.42 -6.25 7.80
C GLN A 74 -18.81 -7.69 8.11
N TYR A 75 -19.12 -7.95 9.40
CA TYR A 75 -19.50 -9.28 9.79
C TYR A 75 -20.82 -9.67 9.13
N ALA A 76 -20.87 -10.89 8.62
CA ALA A 76 -22.12 -11.49 8.18
C ALA A 76 -22.97 -11.78 9.41
N VAL A 77 -24.24 -11.44 9.33
CA VAL A 77 -25.14 -11.65 10.45
C VAL A 77 -26.16 -12.72 10.11
#